data_564f3b70b37506f245102e977793e78c
#
_entry.id   564f3b70b37506f245102e977793e78c
#
_cell.length_a   1.000
_cell.length_b   1.000
_cell.length_c   1.000
_cell.angle_alpha   90.00
_cell.angle_beta   90.00
_cell.angle_gamma   90.00
#
_symmetry.space_group_name_H-M   'P 1'
#
loop_
_entity.id
_entity.type
_entity.pdbx_description
1 polymer ?
#
loop_
_entity_poly.entity_id
_entity_poly.type
_entity_poly.pdbx_seq_one_letter_code
_entity_poly.pdbx_strand_id
1 'polypeptide(L)' 'MNCILCKSNLIKGNVNHIVDFDGRIIIIKCVPANICKQCGEYYLENDVALKLEKIIEDAKKSKAEIFVINYSEMAA' A
#
# COMPACT_ATOMS: atom_id res chain seq x y z
N MET A 1 0.06 -18.51 -2.03
CA MET A 1 -0.64 -17.93 -0.88
C MET A 1 -2.11 -17.77 -1.21
N ASN A 2 -2.99 -18.10 -0.28
CA ASN A 2 -4.45 -18.01 -0.49
C ASN A 2 -5.05 -16.92 0.39
N CYS A 3 -6.16 -16.36 -0.07
CA CYS A 3 -6.90 -15.37 0.70
C CYS A 3 -7.45 -15.99 1.97
N ILE A 4 -7.29 -15.32 3.09
CA ILE A 4 -7.77 -15.81 4.39
C ILE A 4 -9.30 -15.82 4.44
N LEU A 5 -9.94 -14.83 3.79
CA LEU A 5 -11.39 -14.66 3.85
C LEU A 5 -12.14 -15.61 2.94
N CYS A 6 -11.73 -15.74 1.68
CA CYS A 6 -12.47 -16.54 0.70
C CYS A 6 -11.69 -17.76 0.22
N LYS A 7 -10.45 -17.94 0.67
CA LYS A 7 -9.56 -19.06 0.33
C LYS A 7 -9.24 -19.20 -1.15
N SER A 8 -9.52 -18.16 -1.94
CA SER A 8 -9.14 -18.12 -3.34
C SER A 8 -7.67 -17.84 -3.50
N ASN A 9 -7.11 -18.21 -4.65
CA ASN A 9 -5.72 -17.91 -4.96
C ASN A 9 -5.51 -16.40 -5.10
N LEU A 10 -4.37 -15.93 -4.62
CA LEU A 10 -3.98 -14.54 -4.77
C LEU A 10 -3.15 -14.36 -6.03
N ILE A 11 -3.34 -13.22 -6.70
CA ILE A 11 -2.55 -12.84 -7.86
C ILE A 11 -1.71 -11.62 -7.51
N LYS A 12 -0.54 -11.51 -8.14
CA LYS A 12 0.32 -10.34 -7.97
C LYS A 12 -0.21 -9.17 -8.79
N GLY A 13 -0.24 -8.00 -8.18
CA GLY A 13 -0.68 -6.78 -8.84
C GLY A 13 -0.22 -5.57 -8.07
N ASN A 14 -0.71 -4.41 -8.48
CA ASN A 14 -0.41 -3.15 -7.80
C ASN A 14 -1.69 -2.53 -7.25
N VAL A 15 -1.58 -1.92 -6.08
CA VAL A 15 -2.72 -1.27 -5.44
C VAL A 15 -2.33 0.14 -5.01
N ASN A 16 -3.33 0.97 -4.74
CA ASN A 16 -3.14 2.26 -4.12
C ASN A 16 -3.38 2.10 -2.62
N HIS A 17 -2.34 2.36 -1.84
CA HIS A 17 -2.43 2.26 -0.39
C HIS A 17 -2.73 3.64 0.18
N ILE A 18 -3.86 3.79 0.86
CA ILE A 18 -4.33 5.07 1.37
C ILE A 18 -4.20 5.08 2.89
N VAL A 19 -3.55 6.10 3.41
CA VAL A 19 -3.37 6.28 4.85
C VAL A 19 -4.02 7.60 5.27
N ASP A 20 -4.92 7.52 6.23
CA ASP A 20 -5.54 8.70 6.84
C ASP A 20 -4.80 8.99 8.13
N PHE A 21 -4.21 10.17 8.21
CA PHE A 21 -3.36 10.52 9.33
C PHE A 21 -3.58 11.99 9.72
N ASP A 22 -4.10 12.19 10.92
CA ASP A 22 -4.21 13.53 11.55
C ASP A 22 -4.86 14.57 10.63
N GLY A 23 -5.98 14.18 9.98
CA GLY A 23 -6.69 15.05 9.06
C GLY A 23 -6.03 15.18 7.69
N ARG A 24 -4.96 14.43 7.44
CA ARG A 24 -4.26 14.42 6.16
C ARG A 24 -4.39 13.05 5.51
N ILE A 25 -4.30 13.03 4.19
CA ILE A 25 -4.42 11.80 3.41
C ILE A 25 -3.11 11.56 2.65
N ILE A 26 -2.54 10.38 2.85
CA ILE A 26 -1.34 9.95 2.13
C ILE A 26 -1.76 8.83 1.19
N ILE A 27 -1.51 9.01 -0.10
CA ILE A 27 -1.82 8.02 -1.13
C ILE A 27 -0.51 7.52 -1.71
N ILE A 28 -0.27 6.21 -1.61
CA ILE A 28 0.92 5.58 -2.18
C ILE A 28 0.45 4.72 -3.33
N LYS A 29 0.85 5.07 -4.55
CA LYS A 29 0.42 4.42 -5.78
C LYS A 29 1.40 3.33 -6.20
N CYS A 30 0.89 2.37 -6.94
CA CYS A 30 1.70 1.29 -7.52
C CYS A 30 2.41 0.44 -6.47
N VAL A 31 1.73 0.15 -5.37
CA VAL A 31 2.28 -0.70 -4.31
C VAL A 31 2.11 -2.17 -4.71
N PRO A 32 3.20 -2.94 -4.78
CA PRO A 32 3.09 -4.37 -5.08
C PRO A 32 2.30 -5.11 -4.01
N ALA A 33 1.33 -5.89 -4.42
CA ALA A 33 0.47 -6.61 -3.48
C ALA A 33 0.00 -7.93 -4.08
N ASN A 34 -0.42 -8.83 -3.19
CA ASN A 34 -1.10 -10.06 -3.58
C ASN A 34 -2.60 -9.82 -3.42
N ILE A 35 -3.34 -9.91 -4.51
CA ILE A 35 -4.73 -9.48 -4.59
C ILE A 35 -5.65 -10.68 -4.76
N CYS A 36 -6.73 -10.73 -3.98
CA CYS A 36 -7.77 -11.73 -4.16
C CYS A 36 -8.76 -11.26 -5.22
N LYS A 37 -8.96 -12.07 -6.26
CA LYS A 37 -9.89 -11.74 -7.34
C LYS A 37 -11.34 -11.72 -6.89
N GLN A 38 -11.70 -12.53 -5.91
CA GLN A 38 -13.09 -12.66 -5.49
C GLN A 38 -13.55 -11.56 -4.56
N CYS A 39 -12.78 -11.27 -3.51
CA CYS A 39 -13.21 -10.31 -2.48
C CYS A 39 -12.54 -8.95 -2.60
N GLY A 40 -11.56 -8.80 -3.46
CA GLY A 40 -10.83 -7.54 -3.64
C GLY A 40 -9.83 -7.22 -2.55
N GLU A 41 -9.69 -8.08 -1.55
CA GLU A 41 -8.69 -7.88 -0.50
C GLU A 41 -7.28 -8.00 -1.04
N TYR A 42 -6.33 -7.30 -0.43
CA TYR A 42 -4.94 -7.43 -0.81
C TYR A 42 -4.05 -7.61 0.43
N TYR A 43 -2.92 -8.25 0.20
CA TYR A 43 -1.95 -8.54 1.25
C TYR A 43 -0.57 -8.09 0.80
N LEU A 44 0.18 -7.48 1.70
CA LEU A 44 1.52 -6.97 1.41
C LEU A 44 2.55 -7.96 1.96
N GLU A 45 3.62 -8.15 1.21
CA GLU A 45 4.77 -8.91 1.70
C GLU A 45 5.55 -8.07 2.72
N ASN A 46 6.32 -8.73 3.59
CA ASN A 46 7.00 -8.06 4.68
C ASN A 46 7.95 -6.95 4.21
N ASP A 47 8.70 -7.18 3.15
CA ASP A 47 9.62 -6.18 2.62
C ASP A 47 8.88 -4.96 2.08
N VAL A 48 7.74 -5.17 1.44
CA VAL A 48 6.89 -4.07 0.95
C VAL A 48 6.33 -3.29 2.13
N ALA A 49 5.83 -4.00 3.15
CA ALA A 49 5.27 -3.35 4.33
C ALA A 49 6.31 -2.48 5.05
N LEU A 50 7.55 -2.97 5.16
CA LEU A 50 8.63 -2.20 5.80
C LEU A 50 8.98 -0.95 5.01
N LYS A 51 9.03 -1.04 3.69
CA LYS A 51 9.28 0.13 2.84
C LYS A 51 8.14 1.14 2.93
N LEU A 52 6.89 0.66 2.98
CA LEU A 52 5.74 1.53 3.15
C LEU A 52 5.80 2.29 4.47
N GLU A 53 6.19 1.64 5.56
CA GLU A 53 6.34 2.31 6.84
C GLU A 53 7.33 3.48 6.75
N LYS A 54 8.45 3.28 6.09
CA LYS A 54 9.45 4.35 5.91
C LYS A 54 8.91 5.49 5.06
N ILE A 55 8.21 5.17 3.98
CA ILE A 55 7.62 6.17 3.09
C ILE A 55 6.58 6.99 3.87
N ILE A 56 5.73 6.33 4.65
CA ILE A 56 4.70 6.98 5.45
C ILE A 56 5.34 7.87 6.51
N GLU A 57 6.38 7.42 7.19
CA GLU A 57 7.09 8.22 8.18
C GLU A 57 7.66 9.50 7.57
N ASP A 58 8.24 9.39 6.37
CA ASP A 58 8.76 10.57 5.67
C ASP A 58 7.61 11.50 5.23
N ALA A 59 6.50 10.94 4.77
CA ALA A 59 5.35 11.71 4.34
C ALA A 59 4.68 12.45 5.50
N LYS A 60 4.71 11.88 6.70
CA LYS A 60 4.16 12.52 7.90
C LYS A 60 4.87 13.83 8.24
N LYS A 61 6.09 13.99 7.82
CA LYS A 61 6.84 15.23 8.03
C LYS A 61 6.39 16.34 7.09
N SER A 62 5.68 16.01 6.02
CA SER A 62 5.13 16.99 5.10
C SER A 62 3.91 17.66 5.74
N LYS A 63 3.70 18.95 5.46
CA LYS A 63 2.55 19.69 5.92
C LYS A 63 1.40 19.68 4.92
N ALA A 64 1.52 18.96 3.82
CA ALA A 64 0.48 18.89 2.80
C ALA A 64 -0.73 18.12 3.33
N GLU A 65 -1.94 18.60 3.01
CA GLU A 65 -3.18 17.92 3.39
C GLU A 65 -3.35 16.60 2.62
N ILE A 66 -2.96 16.60 1.36
CA ILE A 66 -2.99 15.42 0.50
C ILE A 66 -1.59 15.22 -0.06
N PHE A 67 -1.05 14.03 0.10
CA PHE A 67 0.28 13.69 -0.37
C PHE A 67 0.20 12.43 -1.23
N VAL A 68 0.58 12.52 -2.49
CA VAL A 68 0.56 11.40 -3.43
C VAL A 68 1.99 10.99 -3.76
N ILE A 69 2.29 9.71 -3.52
CA ILE A 69 3.63 9.16 -3.73
C ILE A 69 3.51 7.95 -4.64
N ASN A 70 4.45 7.78 -5.56
CA ASN A 70 4.56 6.57 -6.36
C ASN A 70 5.59 5.64 -5.72
N TYR A 71 5.15 4.46 -5.30
CA TYR A 71 6.01 3.50 -4.61
C TYR A 71 7.23 3.11 -5.45
N SER A 72 7.03 2.90 -6.75
CA SER A 72 8.13 2.47 -7.61
C SER A 72 9.24 3.50 -7.71
N GLU A 73 8.92 4.79 -7.59
CA GLU A 73 9.91 5.86 -7.59
C GLU A 73 10.65 5.95 -6.26
N MET A 74 9.91 5.81 -5.15
CA MET A 74 10.48 5.92 -3.80
C MET A 74 11.28 4.70 -3.40
N ALA A 75 10.94 3.52 -3.94
CA ALA A 75 11.61 2.27 -3.61
C ALA A 75 12.82 1.98 -4.49
N ALA A 76 13.00 2.73 -5.55
CA ALA A 76 14.11 2.55 -6.48
C ALA A 76 15.44 2.96 -5.87
#